data_cf79b3873c34d96f5d9718894ed48466
#
_entry.id   cf79b3873c34d96f5d9718894ed48466
#
_cell.length_a   1.000
_cell.length_b   1.000
_cell.length_c   1.000
_cell.angle_alpha   90.00
_cell.angle_beta   90.00
_cell.angle_gamma   90.00
#
_symmetry.space_group_name_H-M   'P 1'
#
loop_
_entity.id
_entity.type
_entity.pdbx_description
1 polymer ?
#
loop_
_entity_poly.entity_id
_entity_poly.type
_entity_poly.pdbx_seq_one_letter_code
_entity_poly.pdbx_strand_id
1 'polypeptide(L)'
;MTSEDLLQPGHVVKERWKVIKKIGGGGFGEIYEGLDLLTREQVALKVESARQPKQVLKMEVAVLKKLQGKDHVCRFIGCGRNDRFNYVVMQLQGRNLAELRRAQPRSAFSLSTTLRLGLQILKAIESIHSVGFLHRDIKPSNFSMGRLAYNCRKVYMLDFGLARQYTTSTGEVR
;
A
#
# COMPACT_ATOMS: atom_id res chain seq x y z
N MET A 1 -9.64 13.07 -17.25
CA MET A 1 -9.13 11.71 -17.57
C MET A 1 -8.04 11.84 -18.60
N THR A 2 -6.91 11.27 -18.33
CA THR A 2 -5.85 11.20 -19.32
C THR A 2 -6.00 9.89 -20.10
N SER A 3 -5.79 9.95 -21.41
CA SER A 3 -5.72 8.76 -22.26
C SER A 3 -4.57 7.84 -21.88
N GLU A 4 -3.77 8.25 -20.88
CA GLU A 4 -2.55 7.59 -20.47
C GLU A 4 -2.71 6.66 -19.26
N ASP A 5 -3.88 6.63 -18.63
CA ASP A 5 -4.12 5.74 -17.52
C ASP A 5 -3.98 4.28 -17.97
N LEU A 6 -3.26 3.48 -17.20
CA LEU A 6 -2.99 2.08 -17.52
C LEU A 6 -4.25 1.23 -17.51
N LEU A 7 -5.21 1.55 -16.63
CA LEU A 7 -6.47 0.85 -16.49
C LEU A 7 -7.63 1.81 -16.58
N GLN A 8 -8.79 1.28 -16.97
CA GLN A 8 -10.04 2.04 -17.04
C GLN A 8 -11.11 1.33 -16.22
N PRO A 9 -12.08 2.09 -15.65
CA PRO A 9 -13.21 1.47 -14.96
C PRO A 9 -13.89 0.41 -15.83
N GLY A 10 -14.19 -0.73 -15.21
CA GLY A 10 -14.78 -1.88 -15.90
C GLY A 10 -13.79 -2.89 -16.45
N HIS A 11 -12.51 -2.51 -16.57
CA HIS A 11 -11.46 -3.44 -16.98
C HIS A 11 -11.32 -4.56 -15.93
N VAL A 12 -11.16 -5.79 -16.37
CA VAL A 12 -10.98 -6.95 -15.49
C VAL A 12 -9.56 -7.48 -15.65
N VAL A 13 -8.79 -7.46 -14.58
CA VAL A 13 -7.41 -7.95 -14.56
C VAL A 13 -7.43 -9.43 -14.21
N LYS A 14 -6.79 -10.23 -15.04
CA LYS A 14 -6.65 -11.69 -14.89
C LYS A 14 -7.99 -12.39 -14.64
N GLU A 15 -9.06 -11.91 -15.27
CA GLU A 15 -10.41 -12.47 -15.17
C GLU A 15 -10.97 -12.50 -13.75
N ARG A 16 -10.35 -11.78 -12.82
CA ARG A 16 -10.71 -11.83 -11.41
C ARG A 16 -10.97 -10.46 -10.77
N TRP A 17 -10.13 -9.48 -11.05
CA TRP A 17 -10.22 -8.20 -10.35
C TRP A 17 -10.75 -7.12 -11.29
N LYS A 18 -11.95 -6.64 -11.01
CA LYS A 18 -12.60 -5.60 -11.81
C LYS A 18 -12.19 -4.23 -11.30
N VAL A 19 -11.71 -3.38 -12.19
CA VAL A 19 -11.34 -2.01 -11.86
C VAL A 19 -12.61 -1.18 -11.68
N ILE A 20 -12.72 -0.50 -10.53
CA ILE A 20 -13.85 0.36 -10.22
C ILE A 20 -13.51 1.81 -10.53
N LYS A 21 -12.42 2.34 -9.95
CA LYS A 21 -11.98 3.72 -10.21
C LYS A 21 -10.54 3.90 -9.77
N LYS A 22 -9.89 4.92 -10.35
CA LYS A 22 -8.55 5.33 -9.93
C LYS A 22 -8.66 6.10 -8.60
N ILE A 23 -7.84 5.74 -7.62
CA ILE A 23 -7.84 6.36 -6.30
C ILE A 23 -6.53 7.03 -5.95
N GLY A 24 -5.49 6.85 -6.74
CA GLY A 24 -4.20 7.48 -6.49
C GLY A 24 -3.24 7.25 -7.65
N GLY A 25 -2.10 7.92 -7.56
CA GLY A 25 -1.06 7.76 -8.57
C GLY A 25 0.00 8.81 -8.38
N GLY A 26 1.15 8.57 -9.01
CA GLY A 26 2.30 9.45 -8.96
C GLY A 26 3.33 9.00 -9.98
N GLY A 27 4.58 9.47 -9.81
CA GLY A 27 5.65 9.20 -10.76
C GLY A 27 6.01 7.74 -10.96
N PHE A 28 5.61 6.86 -10.05
CA PHE A 28 6.00 5.45 -10.08
C PHE A 28 4.85 4.49 -10.32
N GLY A 29 3.63 4.97 -10.50
CA GLY A 29 2.53 4.07 -10.76
C GLY A 29 1.17 4.64 -10.42
N GLU A 30 0.17 3.79 -10.51
CA GLU A 30 -1.23 4.15 -10.31
C GLU A 30 -1.87 3.18 -9.33
N ILE A 31 -2.86 3.67 -8.58
CA ILE A 31 -3.61 2.84 -7.64
C ILE A 31 -5.09 2.93 -7.97
N TYR A 32 -5.75 1.78 -8.00
CA TYR A 32 -7.17 1.67 -8.31
C TYR A 32 -7.91 0.94 -7.21
N GLU A 33 -9.14 1.36 -6.97
CA GLU A 33 -10.09 0.53 -6.22
C GLU A 33 -10.62 -0.53 -7.18
N GLY A 34 -10.69 -1.77 -6.73
CA GLY A 34 -11.20 -2.88 -7.51
C GLY A 34 -12.14 -3.76 -6.71
N LEU A 35 -12.83 -4.65 -7.43
CA LEU A 35 -13.68 -5.67 -6.85
C LEU A 35 -13.14 -7.04 -7.23
N ASP A 36 -12.87 -7.87 -6.24
CA ASP A 36 -12.51 -9.26 -6.45
C ASP A 36 -13.78 -10.04 -6.81
N LEU A 37 -13.90 -10.46 -8.05
CA LEU A 37 -15.09 -11.16 -8.54
C LEU A 37 -15.25 -12.54 -7.91
N LEU A 38 -14.17 -13.11 -7.41
CA LEU A 38 -14.19 -14.44 -6.77
C LEU A 38 -14.69 -14.35 -5.32
N THR A 39 -14.18 -13.40 -4.54
CA THR A 39 -14.51 -13.29 -3.10
C THR A 39 -15.54 -12.21 -2.80
N ARG A 40 -15.83 -11.33 -3.78
CA ARG A 40 -16.71 -10.18 -3.62
C ARG A 40 -16.16 -9.10 -2.70
N GLU A 41 -14.87 -9.17 -2.35
CA GLU A 41 -14.22 -8.15 -1.53
C GLU A 41 -13.72 -6.99 -2.37
N GLN A 42 -13.74 -5.80 -1.78
CA GLN A 42 -13.08 -4.63 -2.36
C GLN A 42 -11.58 -4.75 -2.13
N VAL A 43 -10.81 -4.40 -3.14
CA VAL A 43 -9.34 -4.53 -3.13
C VAL A 43 -8.68 -3.27 -3.68
N ALA A 44 -7.39 -3.12 -3.41
CA ALA A 44 -6.55 -2.12 -4.04
C ALA A 44 -5.69 -2.80 -5.11
N LEU A 45 -5.67 -2.21 -6.30
CA LEU A 45 -4.81 -2.64 -7.41
C LEU A 45 -3.75 -1.57 -7.62
N LYS A 46 -2.51 -1.90 -7.38
CA LYS A 46 -1.38 -1.01 -7.66
C LYS A 46 -0.69 -1.48 -8.92
N VAL A 47 -0.52 -0.60 -9.89
CA VAL A 47 0.03 -0.94 -11.21
C VAL A 47 1.15 0.01 -11.59
N GLU A 48 2.11 -0.51 -12.32
CA GLU A 48 3.16 0.28 -12.94
C GLU A 48 3.33 -0.15 -14.39
N SER A 49 3.72 0.78 -15.25
CA SER A 49 3.94 0.47 -16.66
C SER A 49 5.09 -0.53 -16.82
N ALA A 50 4.89 -1.55 -17.63
CA ALA A 50 5.95 -2.51 -17.95
C ALA A 50 7.11 -1.86 -18.71
N ARG A 51 6.89 -0.67 -19.30
CA ARG A 51 7.90 0.08 -20.05
C ARG A 51 8.59 1.17 -19.21
N GLN A 52 8.19 1.31 -17.95
CA GLN A 52 8.77 2.33 -17.07
C GLN A 52 10.26 2.02 -16.81
N PRO A 53 11.16 2.99 -16.99
CA PRO A 53 12.60 2.74 -16.80
C PRO A 53 12.95 2.26 -15.41
N LYS A 54 12.30 2.83 -14.39
CA LYS A 54 12.51 2.42 -12.99
C LYS A 54 11.28 1.69 -12.49
N GLN A 55 11.42 0.40 -12.28
CA GLN A 55 10.35 -0.44 -11.79
C GLN A 55 10.54 -0.71 -10.30
N VAL A 56 9.55 -0.39 -9.50
CA VAL A 56 9.60 -0.48 -8.02
C VAL A 56 8.63 -1.50 -7.45
N LEU A 57 7.70 -1.99 -8.26
CA LEU A 57 6.63 -2.86 -7.78
C LEU A 57 7.13 -4.23 -7.34
N LYS A 58 8.18 -4.73 -7.98
CA LYS A 58 8.80 -6.01 -7.61
C LYS A 58 9.31 -5.97 -6.16
N MET A 59 9.94 -4.88 -5.77
CA MET A 59 10.40 -4.68 -4.40
C MET A 59 9.21 -4.59 -3.44
N GLU A 60 8.20 -3.85 -3.82
CA GLU A 60 7.00 -3.71 -2.99
C GLU A 60 6.34 -5.07 -2.73
N VAL A 61 6.19 -5.89 -3.76
CA VAL A 61 5.63 -7.23 -3.63
C VAL A 61 6.48 -8.09 -2.71
N ALA A 62 7.80 -8.06 -2.88
CA ALA A 62 8.72 -8.86 -2.06
C ALA A 62 8.61 -8.51 -0.58
N VAL A 63 8.60 -7.22 -0.25
CA VAL A 63 8.50 -6.75 1.14
C VAL A 63 7.11 -7.08 1.71
N LEU A 64 6.06 -6.81 0.94
CA LEU A 64 4.69 -7.09 1.37
C LEU A 64 4.50 -8.57 1.71
N LYS A 65 5.03 -9.46 0.88
CA LYS A 65 4.96 -10.90 1.13
C LYS A 65 5.69 -11.30 2.41
N LYS A 66 6.86 -10.72 2.65
CA LYS A 66 7.64 -11.00 3.87
C LYS A 66 6.94 -10.51 5.13
N LEU A 67 6.13 -9.47 5.01
CA LEU A 67 5.43 -8.87 6.13
C LEU A 67 4.08 -9.52 6.45
N GLN A 68 3.64 -10.49 5.65
CA GLN A 68 2.37 -11.15 5.93
C GLN A 68 2.37 -11.80 7.30
N GLY A 69 1.24 -11.68 8.01
CA GLY A 69 1.12 -12.13 9.39
C GLY A 69 1.52 -11.08 10.44
N LYS A 70 2.15 -9.98 10.02
CA LYS A 70 2.48 -8.87 10.92
C LYS A 70 1.30 -7.91 11.02
N ASP A 71 1.14 -7.28 12.20
CA ASP A 71 0.19 -6.21 12.37
C ASP A 71 0.57 -4.99 11.55
N HIS A 72 -0.42 -4.17 11.19
CA HIS A 72 -0.23 -2.90 10.48
C HIS A 72 0.24 -3.06 9.03
N VAL A 73 -0.01 -4.22 8.42
CA VAL A 73 0.36 -4.53 7.05
C VAL A 73 -0.88 -5.02 6.29
N CYS A 74 -1.06 -4.52 5.07
CA CYS A 74 -2.14 -4.97 4.19
C CYS A 74 -1.97 -6.42 3.82
N ARG A 75 -3.08 -7.15 3.71
CA ARG A 75 -3.06 -8.53 3.23
C ARG A 75 -2.73 -8.55 1.74
N PHE A 76 -1.74 -9.33 1.38
CA PHE A 76 -1.40 -9.61 -0.01
C PHE A 76 -2.45 -10.56 -0.60
N ILE A 77 -2.97 -10.23 -1.78
CA ILE A 77 -4.00 -11.04 -2.45
C ILE A 77 -3.45 -11.68 -3.72
N GLY A 78 -2.74 -10.94 -4.53
CA GLY A 78 -2.17 -11.48 -5.76
C GLY A 78 -1.24 -10.49 -6.43
N CYS A 79 -0.52 -10.95 -7.44
CA CYS A 79 0.33 -10.09 -8.28
C CYS A 79 0.52 -10.73 -9.63
N GLY A 80 1.02 -9.97 -10.58
CA GLY A 80 1.33 -10.47 -11.89
C GLY A 80 1.92 -9.40 -12.80
N ARG A 81 2.16 -9.80 -14.03
CA ARG A 81 2.68 -8.89 -15.06
C ARG A 81 2.22 -9.33 -16.43
N ASN A 82 2.12 -8.36 -17.32
CA ASN A 82 1.85 -8.62 -18.74
C ASN A 82 2.66 -7.64 -19.58
N ASP A 83 2.35 -7.55 -20.88
CA ASP A 83 3.09 -6.69 -21.80
C ASP A 83 2.96 -5.20 -21.50
N ARG A 84 1.89 -4.80 -20.80
CA ARG A 84 1.55 -3.41 -20.57
C ARG A 84 1.88 -2.93 -19.16
N PHE A 85 1.66 -3.78 -18.16
CA PHE A 85 1.83 -3.36 -16.76
C PHE A 85 2.15 -4.54 -15.85
N ASN A 86 2.80 -4.19 -14.74
CA ASN A 86 2.96 -5.06 -13.58
C ASN A 86 1.92 -4.64 -12.55
N TYR A 87 1.42 -5.58 -11.75
CA TYR A 87 0.40 -5.24 -10.76
C TYR A 87 0.54 -6.05 -9.48
N VAL A 88 0.04 -5.48 -8.39
CA VAL A 88 -0.17 -6.16 -7.11
C VAL A 88 -1.57 -5.85 -6.63
N VAL A 89 -2.22 -6.87 -6.08
CA VAL A 89 -3.55 -6.75 -5.48
C VAL A 89 -3.41 -6.96 -3.99
N MET A 90 -3.96 -6.04 -3.22
CA MET A 90 -3.86 -6.06 -1.76
C MET A 90 -5.14 -5.55 -1.12
N GLN A 91 -5.23 -5.72 0.18
CA GLN A 91 -6.34 -5.21 0.98
C GLN A 91 -6.49 -3.70 0.78
N LEU A 92 -7.71 -3.26 0.52
CA LEU A 92 -8.02 -1.83 0.39
C LEU A 92 -8.13 -1.21 1.78
N GLN A 93 -7.50 -0.06 1.97
CA GLN A 93 -7.56 0.68 3.23
C GLN A 93 -8.40 1.95 3.08
N GLY A 94 -8.65 2.61 4.21
CA GLY A 94 -9.36 3.87 4.26
C GLY A 94 -8.44 5.05 3.98
N ARG A 95 -8.84 6.23 4.48
CA ARG A 95 -8.09 7.47 4.29
C ARG A 95 -6.71 7.39 4.90
N ASN A 96 -5.73 8.01 4.25
CA ASN A 96 -4.39 8.12 4.82
C ASN A 96 -4.34 9.23 5.90
N LEU A 97 -3.27 9.23 6.69
CA LEU A 97 -3.15 10.15 7.82
C LEU A 97 -2.98 11.62 7.39
N ALA A 98 -2.43 11.87 6.20
CA ALA A 98 -2.33 13.23 5.69
C ALA A 98 -3.73 13.81 5.39
N GLU A 99 -4.58 13.01 4.75
CA GLU A 99 -5.97 13.41 4.49
C GLU A 99 -6.76 13.61 5.78
N LEU A 100 -6.63 12.69 6.73
CA LEU A 100 -7.32 12.76 8.01
C LEU A 100 -6.87 13.96 8.83
N ARG A 101 -5.58 14.30 8.79
CA ARG A 101 -5.05 15.48 9.49
C ARG A 101 -5.66 16.75 8.91
N ARG A 102 -5.69 16.87 7.59
CA ARG A 102 -6.27 18.06 6.92
C ARG A 102 -7.75 18.22 7.23
N ALA A 103 -8.46 17.14 7.50
CA ALA A 103 -9.88 17.17 7.85
C ALA A 103 -10.14 17.55 9.31
N GLN A 104 -9.10 17.64 10.15
CA GLN A 104 -9.24 18.01 11.55
C GLN A 104 -9.28 19.54 11.73
N PRO A 105 -9.93 20.04 12.81
CA PRO A 105 -9.85 21.46 13.15
C PRO A 105 -8.38 21.87 13.29
N ARG A 106 -8.02 23.00 12.67
CA ARG A 106 -6.64 23.54 12.65
C ARG A 106 -5.63 22.59 12.01
N SER A 107 -6.08 21.61 11.22
CA SER A 107 -5.23 20.62 10.56
C SER A 107 -4.30 19.88 11.54
N ALA A 108 -4.81 19.57 12.74
CA ALA A 108 -4.04 18.88 13.77
C ALA A 108 -4.89 17.85 14.49
N PHE A 109 -4.26 16.72 14.82
CA PHE A 109 -4.87 15.72 15.69
C PHE A 109 -4.77 16.16 17.15
N SER A 110 -5.67 15.67 18.00
CA SER A 110 -5.55 15.82 19.44
C SER A 110 -4.28 15.11 19.91
N LEU A 111 -3.78 15.49 21.10
CA LEU A 111 -2.62 14.83 21.70
C LEU A 111 -2.86 13.33 21.86
N SER A 112 -4.04 12.95 22.37
CA SER A 112 -4.40 11.54 22.55
C SER A 112 -4.33 10.77 21.24
N THR A 113 -4.95 11.29 20.17
CA THR A 113 -4.92 10.66 18.85
C THR A 113 -3.50 10.55 18.32
N THR A 114 -2.71 11.63 18.44
CA THR A 114 -1.32 11.65 18.00
C THR A 114 -0.50 10.55 18.68
N LEU A 115 -0.64 10.37 19.97
CA LEU A 115 0.11 9.36 20.72
C LEU A 115 -0.32 7.94 20.32
N ARG A 116 -1.61 7.71 20.13
CA ARG A 116 -2.13 6.40 19.71
C ARG A 116 -1.67 6.04 18.31
N LEU A 117 -1.69 6.99 17.38
CA LEU A 117 -1.18 6.80 16.03
C LEU A 117 0.33 6.54 16.07
N GLY A 118 1.07 7.34 16.83
CA GLY A 118 2.52 7.21 16.95
C GLY A 118 2.95 5.84 17.45
N LEU A 119 2.24 5.29 18.42
CA LEU A 119 2.53 3.95 18.93
C LEU A 119 2.35 2.88 17.84
N GLN A 120 1.26 2.95 17.06
CA GLN A 120 1.02 2.01 15.99
C GLN A 120 2.02 2.16 14.85
N ILE A 121 2.39 3.40 14.51
CA ILE A 121 3.39 3.67 13.48
C ILE A 121 4.74 3.08 13.89
N LEU A 122 5.12 3.25 15.16
CA LEU A 122 6.37 2.68 15.69
C LEU A 122 6.37 1.14 15.57
N LYS A 123 5.26 0.51 15.90
CA LYS A 123 5.11 -0.94 15.77
C LYS A 123 5.19 -1.39 14.31
N ALA A 124 4.62 -0.63 13.38
CA ALA A 124 4.69 -0.92 11.95
C ALA A 124 6.15 -0.84 11.46
N ILE A 125 6.88 0.20 11.88
CA ILE A 125 8.28 0.36 11.52
C ILE A 125 9.13 -0.78 12.12
N GLU A 126 8.88 -1.16 13.35
CA GLU A 126 9.54 -2.31 13.97
C GLU A 126 9.32 -3.59 13.14
N SER A 127 8.11 -3.78 12.63
CA SER A 127 7.79 -4.96 11.82
C SER A 127 8.63 -5.02 10.54
N ILE A 128 8.77 -3.90 9.82
CA ILE A 128 9.58 -3.91 8.59
C ILE A 128 11.06 -4.09 8.90
N HIS A 129 11.55 -3.50 9.98
CA HIS A 129 12.93 -3.70 10.42
C HIS A 129 13.19 -5.16 10.81
N SER A 130 12.21 -5.83 11.42
CA SER A 130 12.33 -7.22 11.85
C SER A 130 12.53 -8.21 10.70
N VAL A 131 12.12 -7.86 9.48
CA VAL A 131 12.34 -8.69 8.30
C VAL A 131 13.52 -8.21 7.45
N GLY A 132 14.32 -7.28 7.98
CA GLY A 132 15.57 -6.85 7.37
C GLY A 132 15.44 -5.72 6.34
N PHE A 133 14.37 -4.94 6.38
CA PHE A 133 14.16 -3.85 5.42
C PHE A 133 14.01 -2.50 6.12
N LEU A 134 14.44 -1.45 5.41
CA LEU A 134 14.12 -0.06 5.72
C LEU A 134 13.02 0.39 4.79
N HIS A 135 12.03 1.10 5.31
CA HIS A 135 10.93 1.63 4.49
C HIS A 135 11.40 2.75 3.56
N ARG A 136 12.10 3.71 4.10
CA ARG A 136 12.73 4.86 3.42
C ARG A 136 11.78 5.91 2.85
N ASP A 137 10.49 5.82 3.17
CA ASP A 137 9.52 6.83 2.72
C ASP A 137 8.44 7.04 3.80
N ILE A 138 8.87 7.18 5.04
CA ILE A 138 7.97 7.36 6.18
C ILE A 138 7.39 8.77 6.14
N LYS A 139 6.09 8.86 5.96
CA LYS A 139 5.35 10.13 5.95
C LYS A 139 3.86 9.83 6.17
N PRO A 140 3.07 10.84 6.63
CA PRO A 140 1.65 10.60 6.93
C PRO A 140 0.83 9.99 5.80
N SER A 141 1.13 10.35 4.54
CA SER A 141 0.40 9.80 3.39
C SER A 141 0.67 8.32 3.14
N ASN A 142 1.71 7.75 3.76
CA ASN A 142 2.04 6.33 3.64
C ASN A 142 1.52 5.50 4.81
N PHE A 143 0.60 6.04 5.59
CA PHE A 143 -0.14 5.31 6.62
C PHE A 143 -1.62 5.58 6.44
N SER A 144 -2.43 4.54 6.46
CA SER A 144 -3.89 4.66 6.34
C SER A 144 -4.57 3.96 7.50
N MET A 145 -5.79 4.42 7.79
CA MET A 145 -6.65 3.71 8.75
C MET A 145 -7.40 2.61 8.01
N GLY A 146 -7.76 1.56 8.73
CA GLY A 146 -8.65 0.55 8.20
C GLY A 146 -10.01 1.16 7.85
N ARG A 147 -10.74 0.51 6.93
CA ARG A 147 -12.01 1.04 6.41
C ARG A 147 -13.24 0.27 6.91
N LEU A 148 -13.05 -0.82 7.61
CA LEU A 148 -14.14 -1.66 8.10
C LEU A 148 -14.33 -1.46 9.61
N ALA A 149 -15.52 -1.81 10.11
CA ALA A 149 -15.83 -1.60 11.51
C ALA A 149 -14.82 -2.25 12.47
N TYR A 150 -14.31 -3.43 12.10
CA TYR A 150 -13.37 -4.15 12.98
C TYR A 150 -11.96 -3.61 12.97
N ASN A 151 -11.56 -2.81 11.95
CA ASN A 151 -10.18 -2.31 11.83
C ASN A 151 -10.07 -0.80 11.63
N CYS A 152 -11.16 -0.05 11.77
CA CYS A 152 -11.16 1.38 11.48
C CYS A 152 -10.28 2.23 12.41
N ARG A 153 -9.81 1.66 13.52
CA ARG A 153 -8.86 2.30 14.43
C ARG A 153 -7.44 1.77 14.30
N LYS A 154 -7.22 0.88 13.35
CA LYS A 154 -5.91 0.28 13.11
C LYS A 154 -5.19 1.02 11.98
N VAL A 155 -3.91 1.31 12.20
CA VAL A 155 -3.04 1.95 11.21
C VAL A 155 -2.38 0.88 10.35
N TYR A 156 -2.30 1.15 9.05
CA TYR A 156 -1.61 0.28 8.08
C TYR A 156 -0.50 1.06 7.39
N MET A 157 0.68 0.46 7.36
CA MET A 157 1.85 1.00 6.65
C MET A 157 1.75 0.64 5.17
N LEU A 158 1.95 1.63 4.31
CA LEU A 158 1.78 1.50 2.87
C LEU A 158 3.08 1.81 2.15
N ASP A 159 3.13 1.40 0.87
CA ASP A 159 4.12 1.79 -0.12
C ASP A 159 5.54 1.37 0.24
N PHE A 160 5.91 0.18 -0.20
CA PHE A 160 7.25 -0.37 -0.02
C PHE A 160 8.13 -0.22 -1.25
N GLY A 161 7.72 0.61 -2.21
CA GLY A 161 8.45 0.78 -3.48
C GLY A 161 9.85 1.34 -3.33
N LEU A 162 10.11 2.10 -2.26
CA LEU A 162 11.44 2.65 -1.95
C LEU A 162 12.17 1.87 -0.87
N ALA A 163 11.62 0.76 -0.42
CA ALA A 163 12.24 -0.05 0.63
C ALA A 163 13.59 -0.61 0.19
N ARG A 164 14.45 -0.85 1.15
CA ARG A 164 15.78 -1.41 0.90
C ARG A 164 16.14 -2.40 1.98
N GLN A 165 16.67 -3.53 1.56
CA GLN A 165 17.20 -4.51 2.50
C GLN A 165 18.48 -3.96 3.14
N TYR A 166 18.54 -3.97 4.48
CA TYR A 166 19.69 -3.46 5.22
C TYR A 166 20.45 -4.57 5.94
N THR A 167 19.94 -5.81 5.88
CA THR A 167 20.61 -6.98 6.46
C THR A 167 20.99 -7.95 5.36
N THR A 168 22.00 -8.77 5.63
CA THR A 168 22.39 -9.87 4.75
C THR A 168 21.44 -11.06 4.95
N SER A 169 21.62 -12.11 4.16
CA SER A 169 20.88 -13.36 4.33
C SER A 169 21.13 -14.02 5.69
N THR A 170 22.24 -13.69 6.35
CA THR A 170 22.58 -14.19 7.68
C THR A 170 22.12 -13.26 8.81
N GLY A 171 21.46 -12.15 8.47
CA GLY A 171 20.94 -11.19 9.46
C GLY A 171 21.93 -10.10 9.87
N GLU A 172 23.10 -10.05 9.27
CA GLU A 172 24.09 -9.01 9.57
C GLU A 172 23.73 -7.69 8.85
N VAL A 173 24.00 -6.59 9.52
CA VAL A 173 23.77 -5.25 8.96
C VAL A 173 24.75 -4.99 7.83
N ARG A 174 24.23 -4.49 6.72
CA ARG A 174 25.04 -4.07 5.57
C ARG A 174 25.67 -2.73 5.77
#